data_a94651931493845a6622a9c49021d670
#
_entry.id   a94651931493845a6622a9c49021d670
#
_cell.length_a   1.000
_cell.length_b   1.000
_cell.length_c   1.000
_cell.angle_alpha   90.00
_cell.angle_beta   90.00
_cell.angle_gamma   90.00
#
_symmetry.space_group_name_H-M   'P 1'
#
loop_
_entity.id
_entity.type
_entity.pdbx_description
1 polymer ?
#
loop_
_entity_poly.entity_id
_entity_poly.type
_entity_poly.pdbx_seq_one_letter_code
_entity_poly.pdbx_strand_id
1 'polypeptide(L)'
;ELRKVDPSKVCGVKVFMGSSTGNMLVDNTETLSGIFKEVPMLIATHCEDEATINKNKAHYKALLGDDIPIQYHPLIRDVEACYRSSSFAVELATKYNARLHVLHISTEKEMSLFNNKKALKDKSITNEVCVHHLWFSDADYAKYGNRIKWNPAIKAESDRQALIEAVISGKIDVIATDHAPHLLREKEGSCLKAASGGPLVQHSLVTMLQMAKNGIFTLEKVVEKMCHAPAELYRVEKRGFIRPGYFADLVLVDPNKSWTVTTDNILYFCGWSPFEGTRFYNFVETTWVN
;
A
#
# COMPACT_ATOMS: atom_id res chain seq x y z
N GLU A 1 -22.06 -6.43 -15.26
CA GLU A 1 -21.71 -7.51 -14.30
C GLU A 1 -21.53 -6.96 -12.88
N LEU A 2 -20.77 -5.89 -12.65
CA LEU A 2 -20.50 -5.34 -11.29
C LEU A 2 -21.77 -4.98 -10.50
N ARG A 3 -22.85 -4.55 -11.17
CA ARG A 3 -24.16 -4.28 -10.53
C ARG A 3 -24.82 -5.51 -9.94
N LYS A 4 -24.44 -6.71 -10.38
CA LYS A 4 -25.02 -7.99 -9.96
C LYS A 4 -24.20 -8.69 -8.88
N VAL A 5 -23.07 -8.11 -8.49
CA VAL A 5 -22.23 -8.69 -7.44
C VAL A 5 -22.91 -8.54 -6.09
N ASP A 6 -22.99 -9.63 -5.36
CA ASP A 6 -23.55 -9.67 -4.01
C ASP A 6 -22.55 -9.07 -3.00
N PRO A 7 -22.83 -7.86 -2.42
CA PRO A 7 -21.93 -7.23 -1.49
C PRO A 7 -21.75 -7.95 -0.15
N SER A 8 -22.53 -8.98 0.12
CA SER A 8 -22.36 -9.84 1.30
C SER A 8 -21.26 -10.90 1.11
N LYS A 9 -20.84 -11.14 -0.15
CA LYS A 9 -19.85 -12.17 -0.52
C LYS A 9 -18.51 -11.64 -0.94
N VAL A 10 -18.42 -10.33 -1.23
CA VAL A 10 -17.18 -9.66 -1.63
C VAL A 10 -16.98 -8.36 -0.86
N CYS A 11 -15.73 -8.06 -0.50
CA CYS A 11 -15.41 -6.88 0.28
C CYS A 11 -15.46 -5.58 -0.55
N GLY A 12 -15.29 -5.66 -1.87
CA GLY A 12 -15.28 -4.51 -2.77
C GLY A 12 -14.83 -4.84 -4.18
N VAL A 13 -14.72 -3.80 -5.00
CA VAL A 13 -14.24 -3.87 -6.40
C VAL A 13 -12.92 -3.12 -6.50
N LYS A 14 -11.87 -3.76 -7.00
CA LYS A 14 -10.60 -3.09 -7.29
C LYS A 14 -10.61 -2.52 -8.70
N VAL A 15 -10.19 -1.25 -8.83
CA VAL A 15 -10.03 -0.52 -10.09
C VAL A 15 -8.60 -0.02 -10.22
N PHE A 16 -7.97 -0.32 -11.35
CA PHE A 16 -6.68 0.23 -11.72
C PHE A 16 -6.88 1.49 -12.56
N MET A 17 -6.73 2.65 -11.93
CA MET A 17 -6.80 3.97 -12.60
C MET A 17 -5.46 4.40 -13.19
N GLY A 18 -4.47 3.50 -13.19
CA GLY A 18 -3.12 3.63 -13.73
C GLY A 18 -2.35 2.34 -13.51
N SER A 19 -1.25 2.16 -14.24
CA SER A 19 -0.23 1.12 -13.98
C SER A 19 -0.74 -0.29 -13.76
N SER A 20 -1.60 -0.77 -14.63
CA SER A 20 -2.01 -2.17 -14.62
C SER A 20 -1.01 -3.04 -15.37
N THR A 21 -0.72 -4.23 -14.85
CA THR A 21 -0.13 -5.32 -15.63
C THR A 21 -1.21 -5.98 -16.48
N GLY A 22 -1.01 -6.04 -17.79
CA GLY A 22 -1.99 -6.59 -18.74
C GLY A 22 -3.03 -5.55 -19.18
N ASN A 23 -4.29 -5.97 -19.33
CA ASN A 23 -5.39 -5.16 -19.89
C ASN A 23 -6.42 -4.71 -18.85
N MET A 24 -6.04 -4.59 -17.59
CA MET A 24 -6.95 -4.21 -16.50
C MET A 24 -7.03 -2.70 -16.24
N LEU A 25 -6.27 -1.89 -17.00
CA LEU A 25 -6.28 -0.43 -16.87
C LEU A 25 -7.65 0.14 -17.24
N VAL A 26 -8.16 1.01 -16.37
CA VAL A 26 -9.38 1.78 -16.59
C VAL A 26 -9.04 3.26 -16.43
N ASP A 27 -8.71 3.94 -17.53
CA ASP A 27 -8.35 5.36 -17.59
C ASP A 27 -9.40 6.23 -18.30
N ASN A 28 -10.40 5.60 -18.92
CA ASN A 28 -11.50 6.31 -19.58
C ASN A 28 -12.46 6.93 -18.57
N THR A 29 -12.62 8.24 -18.62
CA THR A 29 -13.47 9.04 -17.69
C THR A 29 -14.92 8.59 -17.65
N GLU A 30 -15.51 8.22 -18.79
CA GLU A 30 -16.90 7.76 -18.87
C GLU A 30 -17.08 6.40 -18.19
N THR A 31 -16.14 5.47 -18.43
CA THR A 31 -16.11 4.16 -17.78
C THR A 31 -15.94 4.29 -16.26
N LEU A 32 -14.99 5.12 -15.81
CA LEU A 32 -14.80 5.41 -14.38
C LEU A 32 -16.05 6.02 -13.76
N SER A 33 -16.65 7.04 -14.40
CA SER A 33 -17.90 7.64 -13.94
C SER A 33 -19.02 6.59 -13.82
N GLY A 34 -19.12 5.68 -14.78
CA GLY A 34 -20.06 4.57 -14.73
C GLY A 34 -19.81 3.63 -13.54
N ILE A 35 -18.56 3.27 -13.26
CA ILE A 35 -18.20 2.43 -12.12
C ILE A 35 -18.58 3.12 -10.80
N PHE A 36 -18.14 4.37 -10.59
CA PHE A 36 -18.44 5.11 -9.34
C PHE A 36 -19.93 5.37 -9.13
N LYS A 37 -20.70 5.53 -10.21
CA LYS A 37 -22.15 5.71 -10.16
C LYS A 37 -22.91 4.42 -9.82
N GLU A 38 -22.44 3.28 -10.31
CA GLU A 38 -23.25 2.06 -10.39
C GLU A 38 -22.82 0.95 -9.42
N VAL A 39 -21.59 0.99 -8.89
CA VAL A 39 -21.09 -0.03 -7.98
C VAL A 39 -21.61 0.23 -6.56
N PRO A 40 -22.38 -0.71 -5.96
CA PRO A 40 -23.05 -0.48 -4.67
C PRO A 40 -22.14 -0.77 -3.46
N MET A 41 -20.87 -1.10 -3.67
CA MET A 41 -19.93 -1.53 -2.63
C MET A 41 -18.67 -0.66 -2.61
N LEU A 42 -17.72 -1.00 -1.77
CA LEU A 42 -16.42 -0.32 -1.70
C LEU A 42 -15.68 -0.42 -3.03
N ILE A 43 -15.22 0.71 -3.55
CA ILE A 43 -14.35 0.78 -4.72
C ILE A 43 -12.93 1.06 -4.20
N ALA A 44 -12.01 0.12 -4.39
CA ALA A 44 -10.61 0.27 -4.04
C ALA A 44 -9.80 0.63 -5.28
N THR A 45 -9.07 1.75 -5.26
CA THR A 45 -8.40 2.28 -6.44
C THR A 45 -6.88 2.31 -6.30
N HIS A 46 -6.18 1.76 -7.30
CA HIS A 46 -4.80 2.11 -7.58
C HIS A 46 -4.78 3.40 -8.39
N CYS A 47 -4.11 4.43 -7.87
CA CYS A 47 -4.16 5.79 -8.40
C CYS A 47 -2.78 6.27 -8.85
N GLU A 48 -2.54 6.23 -10.16
CA GLU A 48 -1.39 6.88 -10.81
C GLU A 48 -1.82 7.37 -12.19
N ASP A 49 -1.54 8.64 -12.54
CA ASP A 49 -1.91 9.24 -13.83
C ASP A 49 -0.97 8.77 -14.94
N GLU A 50 -1.47 7.92 -15.83
CA GLU A 50 -0.68 7.31 -16.90
C GLU A 50 -0.12 8.33 -17.88
N ALA A 51 -0.84 9.42 -18.15
CA ALA A 51 -0.37 10.50 -19.03
C ALA A 51 0.88 11.19 -18.47
N THR A 52 0.88 11.49 -17.16
CA THR A 52 2.03 12.06 -16.45
C THR A 52 3.21 11.08 -16.44
N ILE A 53 2.96 9.81 -16.13
CA ILE A 53 4.00 8.76 -16.13
C ILE A 53 4.63 8.62 -17.53
N ASN A 54 3.84 8.54 -18.58
CA ASN A 54 4.34 8.39 -19.94
C ASN A 54 5.14 9.60 -20.40
N LYS A 55 4.72 10.82 -20.04
CA LYS A 55 5.49 12.04 -20.28
C LYS A 55 6.84 11.99 -19.59
N ASN A 56 6.88 11.67 -18.30
CA ASN A 56 8.11 11.59 -17.52
C ASN A 56 9.02 10.46 -18.04
N LYS A 57 8.46 9.30 -18.36
CA LYS A 57 9.18 8.18 -18.96
C LYS A 57 9.83 8.58 -20.29
N ALA A 58 9.11 9.26 -21.17
CA ALA A 58 9.65 9.74 -22.44
C ALA A 58 10.80 10.73 -22.24
N HIS A 59 10.66 11.64 -21.27
CA HIS A 59 11.70 12.60 -20.91
C HIS A 59 12.99 11.89 -20.46
N TYR A 60 12.91 10.95 -19.50
CA TYR A 60 14.09 10.26 -19.01
C TYR A 60 14.69 9.27 -20.02
N LYS A 61 13.87 8.68 -20.89
CA LYS A 61 14.39 7.90 -22.03
C LYS A 61 15.18 8.75 -23.01
N ALA A 62 14.75 9.97 -23.28
CA ALA A 62 15.49 10.90 -24.16
C ALA A 62 16.85 11.31 -23.55
N LEU A 63 16.93 11.42 -22.22
CA LEU A 63 18.14 11.82 -21.51
C LEU A 63 19.13 10.65 -21.29
N LEU A 64 18.64 9.46 -20.98
CA LEU A 64 19.43 8.34 -20.43
C LEU A 64 19.40 7.08 -21.31
N GLY A 65 18.60 7.09 -22.38
CA GLY A 65 18.36 5.88 -23.17
C GLY A 65 17.40 4.91 -22.50
N ASP A 66 17.47 3.63 -22.89
CA ASP A 66 16.56 2.59 -22.39
C ASP A 66 16.99 1.97 -21.05
N ASP A 67 18.23 2.16 -20.64
CA ASP A 67 18.78 1.56 -19.42
C ASP A 67 18.75 2.53 -18.24
N ILE A 68 17.56 3.02 -17.92
CA ILE A 68 17.34 4.01 -16.87
C ILE A 68 17.60 3.38 -15.49
N PRO A 69 18.45 3.99 -14.64
CA PRO A 69 18.70 3.53 -13.29
C PRO A 69 17.45 3.60 -12.40
N ILE A 70 17.39 2.73 -11.39
CA ILE A 70 16.21 2.63 -10.49
C ILE A 70 15.93 3.91 -9.72
N GLN A 71 16.92 4.75 -9.44
CA GLN A 71 16.77 6.03 -8.75
C GLN A 71 15.84 7.00 -9.49
N TYR A 72 15.62 6.79 -10.78
CA TYR A 72 14.68 7.57 -11.57
C TYR A 72 13.23 7.08 -11.47
N HIS A 73 12.98 5.94 -10.83
CA HIS A 73 11.65 5.40 -10.67
C HIS A 73 10.67 6.38 -9.99
N PRO A 74 11.02 7.02 -8.85
CA PRO A 74 10.15 8.01 -8.21
C PRO A 74 10.03 9.33 -9.00
N LEU A 75 10.92 9.60 -9.93
CA LEU A 75 10.82 10.76 -10.82
C LEU A 75 9.93 10.50 -12.04
N ILE A 76 9.89 9.25 -12.49
CA ILE A 76 8.96 8.80 -13.56
C ILE A 76 7.55 8.69 -12.99
N ARG A 77 7.40 8.06 -11.83
CA ARG A 77 6.15 7.90 -11.07
C ARG A 77 6.12 8.90 -9.92
N ASP A 78 6.03 10.18 -10.31
CA ASP A 78 6.21 11.29 -9.42
C ASP A 78 4.99 11.58 -8.53
N VAL A 79 5.15 12.57 -7.66
CA VAL A 79 4.10 13.04 -6.75
C VAL A 79 2.87 13.52 -7.52
N GLU A 80 3.08 14.14 -8.69
CA GLU A 80 1.98 14.67 -9.48
C GLU A 80 1.14 13.55 -10.13
N ALA A 81 1.78 12.48 -10.59
CA ALA A 81 1.07 11.31 -11.13
C ALA A 81 0.14 10.68 -10.07
N CYS A 82 0.61 10.52 -8.83
CA CYS A 82 -0.21 10.01 -7.73
C CYS A 82 -1.36 10.99 -7.41
N TYR A 83 -1.04 12.26 -7.17
CA TYR A 83 -2.01 13.25 -6.74
C TYR A 83 -3.15 13.47 -7.75
N ARG A 84 -2.86 13.57 -9.04
CA ARG A 84 -3.88 13.76 -10.09
C ARG A 84 -4.89 12.62 -10.11
N SER A 85 -4.40 11.39 -10.09
CA SER A 85 -5.27 10.22 -10.12
C SER A 85 -6.08 10.07 -8.83
N SER A 86 -5.45 10.24 -7.65
CA SER A 86 -6.13 10.21 -6.35
C SER A 86 -7.17 11.32 -6.22
N SER A 87 -6.86 12.55 -6.67
CA SER A 87 -7.82 13.68 -6.67
C SER A 87 -9.03 13.36 -7.51
N PHE A 88 -8.83 12.80 -8.70
CA PHE A 88 -9.92 12.43 -9.60
C PHE A 88 -10.79 11.32 -9.02
N ALA A 89 -10.20 10.31 -8.38
CA ALA A 89 -10.96 9.28 -7.67
C ALA A 89 -11.82 9.86 -6.54
N VAL A 90 -11.27 10.79 -5.74
CA VAL A 90 -11.99 11.49 -4.66
C VAL A 90 -13.11 12.36 -5.22
N GLU A 91 -12.89 13.06 -6.34
CA GLU A 91 -13.92 13.84 -7.03
C GLU A 91 -15.08 12.96 -7.48
N LEU A 92 -14.80 11.84 -8.15
CA LEU A 92 -15.82 10.89 -8.59
C LEU A 92 -16.60 10.30 -7.41
N ALA A 93 -15.91 9.89 -6.35
CA ALA A 93 -16.55 9.34 -5.16
C ALA A 93 -17.47 10.37 -4.49
N THR A 94 -17.04 11.62 -4.41
CA THR A 94 -17.85 12.72 -3.86
C THR A 94 -19.08 13.00 -4.74
N LYS A 95 -18.88 13.09 -6.07
CA LYS A 95 -19.93 13.37 -7.04
C LYS A 95 -21.06 12.32 -7.02
N TYR A 96 -20.69 11.06 -6.92
CA TYR A 96 -21.64 9.94 -6.97
C TYR A 96 -21.99 9.35 -5.60
N ASN A 97 -21.49 9.95 -4.52
CA ASN A 97 -21.66 9.45 -3.14
C ASN A 97 -21.23 7.97 -3.01
N ALA A 98 -20.17 7.60 -3.70
CA ALA A 98 -19.62 6.25 -3.71
C ALA A 98 -18.71 6.01 -2.51
N ARG A 99 -18.60 4.76 -2.07
CA ARG A 99 -17.60 4.35 -1.08
C ARG A 99 -16.27 4.10 -1.78
N LEU A 100 -15.25 4.90 -1.44
CA LEU A 100 -13.92 4.84 -2.01
C LEU A 100 -12.88 4.45 -0.96
N HIS A 101 -11.95 3.61 -1.36
CA HIS A 101 -10.69 3.36 -0.64
C HIS A 101 -9.51 3.58 -1.58
N VAL A 102 -8.70 4.59 -1.31
CA VAL A 102 -7.48 4.86 -2.10
C VAL A 102 -6.35 4.02 -1.54
N LEU A 103 -5.86 3.09 -2.36
CA LEU A 103 -4.81 2.13 -1.98
C LEU A 103 -3.44 2.81 -1.93
N HIS A 104 -2.55 2.29 -1.10
CA HIS A 104 -1.09 2.54 -1.06
C HIS A 104 -0.68 4.00 -1.33
N ILE A 105 -1.24 4.95 -0.57
CA ILE A 105 -0.81 6.36 -0.59
C ILE A 105 0.70 6.45 -0.40
N SER A 106 1.36 7.26 -1.19
CA SER A 106 2.83 7.35 -1.20
C SER A 106 3.39 8.76 -1.13
N THR A 107 2.55 9.81 -1.06
CA THR A 107 2.99 11.21 -1.10
C THR A 107 2.35 12.09 -0.03
N GLU A 108 3.07 13.10 0.45
CA GLU A 108 2.55 14.15 1.32
C GLU A 108 1.38 14.90 0.66
N LYS A 109 1.52 15.21 -0.64
CA LYS A 109 0.54 15.99 -1.38
C LYS A 109 -0.86 15.35 -1.36
N GLU A 110 -0.93 14.02 -1.46
CA GLU A 110 -2.19 13.27 -1.39
C GLU A 110 -2.89 13.41 -0.03
N MET A 111 -2.17 13.71 1.06
CA MET A 111 -2.76 13.91 2.39
C MET A 111 -3.70 15.11 2.48
N SER A 112 -3.65 16.03 1.51
CA SER A 112 -4.62 17.13 1.39
C SER A 112 -6.03 16.67 1.03
N LEU A 113 -6.18 15.48 0.45
CA LEU A 113 -7.43 14.88 0.00
C LEU A 113 -8.23 14.23 1.15
N PHE A 114 -7.59 13.97 2.29
CA PHE A 114 -8.14 13.18 3.37
C PHE A 114 -8.18 13.94 4.69
N ASN A 115 -9.07 13.51 5.58
CA ASN A 115 -9.18 14.09 6.91
C ASN A 115 -9.53 13.03 7.96
N ASN A 116 -9.39 13.40 9.24
CA ASN A 116 -9.69 12.58 10.42
C ASN A 116 -10.91 13.07 11.22
N LYS A 117 -11.82 13.84 10.58
CA LYS A 117 -12.97 14.48 11.25
C LYS A 117 -14.07 13.49 11.62
N LYS A 118 -14.09 12.32 10.98
CA LYS A 118 -15.09 11.27 11.20
C LYS A 118 -14.42 9.98 11.65
N ALA A 119 -15.13 9.18 12.45
CA ALA A 119 -14.71 7.81 12.72
C ALA A 119 -14.70 6.98 11.42
N LEU A 120 -13.87 5.94 11.34
CA LEU A 120 -13.71 5.14 10.13
C LEU A 120 -15.04 4.61 9.57
N LYS A 121 -15.90 4.09 10.44
CA LYS A 121 -17.23 3.56 10.08
C LYS A 121 -18.15 4.58 9.41
N ASP A 122 -17.92 5.88 9.62
CA ASP A 122 -18.72 6.98 9.12
C ASP A 122 -18.09 7.67 7.89
N LYS A 123 -16.91 7.22 7.46
CA LYS A 123 -16.22 7.71 6.26
C LYS A 123 -16.74 7.03 5.01
N SER A 124 -17.05 7.82 3.98
CA SER A 124 -17.28 7.31 2.61
C SER A 124 -15.98 7.18 1.82
N ILE A 125 -14.99 8.02 2.12
CA ILE A 125 -13.69 8.05 1.47
C ILE A 125 -12.63 7.71 2.52
N THR A 126 -11.87 6.65 2.25
CA THR A 126 -10.83 6.10 3.12
C THR A 126 -9.54 5.90 2.33
N ASN A 127 -8.45 5.66 3.01
CA ASN A 127 -7.14 5.47 2.40
C ASN A 127 -6.28 4.48 3.19
N GLU A 128 -5.22 4.00 2.56
CA GLU A 128 -4.22 3.19 3.21
C GLU A 128 -2.79 3.60 2.82
N VAL A 129 -1.84 3.30 3.68
CA VAL A 129 -0.41 3.34 3.39
C VAL A 129 0.17 1.94 3.50
N CYS A 130 1.15 1.60 2.67
CA CYS A 130 1.84 0.33 2.81
C CYS A 130 3.11 0.46 3.67
N VAL A 131 3.45 -0.63 4.35
CA VAL A 131 4.61 -0.72 5.24
C VAL A 131 5.91 -0.24 4.57
N HIS A 132 6.11 -0.56 3.29
CA HIS A 132 7.30 -0.15 2.56
C HIS A 132 7.39 1.37 2.33
N HIS A 133 6.26 2.09 2.21
CA HIS A 133 6.24 3.55 2.12
C HIS A 133 6.49 4.24 3.48
N LEU A 134 6.30 3.53 4.59
CA LEU A 134 6.64 4.01 5.95
C LEU A 134 8.08 3.71 6.33
N TRP A 135 8.69 2.66 5.73
CA TRP A 135 10.02 2.19 6.09
C TRP A 135 11.12 2.74 5.21
N PHE A 136 10.95 2.73 3.89
CA PHE A 136 11.95 3.14 2.90
C PHE A 136 11.71 4.57 2.41
N SER A 137 12.80 5.22 2.00
CA SER A 137 12.82 6.47 1.23
C SER A 137 13.56 6.26 -0.11
N ASP A 138 13.52 7.24 -0.98
CA ASP A 138 14.21 7.21 -2.30
C ASP A 138 15.73 7.05 -2.18
N ALA A 139 16.32 7.49 -1.07
CA ALA A 139 17.75 7.27 -0.78
C ALA A 139 18.10 5.76 -0.69
N ASP A 140 17.15 4.94 -0.31
CA ASP A 140 17.33 3.48 -0.15
C ASP A 140 17.48 2.74 -1.48
N TYR A 141 17.09 3.33 -2.60
CA TYR A 141 17.34 2.75 -3.92
C TYR A 141 18.83 2.49 -4.19
N ALA A 142 19.72 3.31 -3.61
CA ALA A 142 21.16 3.11 -3.73
C ALA A 142 21.62 1.78 -3.13
N LYS A 143 20.97 1.33 -2.05
CA LYS A 143 21.32 0.08 -1.33
C LYS A 143 20.52 -1.12 -1.84
N TYR A 144 19.24 -0.97 -2.04
CA TYR A 144 18.32 -2.09 -2.29
C TYR A 144 17.98 -2.28 -3.77
N GLY A 145 18.28 -1.28 -4.61
CA GLY A 145 18.04 -1.35 -6.06
C GLY A 145 16.58 -1.66 -6.38
N ASN A 146 16.38 -2.51 -7.37
CA ASN A 146 15.03 -2.92 -7.80
C ASN A 146 14.27 -3.77 -6.77
N ARG A 147 14.91 -4.26 -5.70
CA ARG A 147 14.21 -5.00 -4.64
C ARG A 147 13.14 -4.15 -3.96
N ILE A 148 13.31 -2.82 -3.94
CA ILE A 148 12.33 -1.88 -3.39
C ILE A 148 11.56 -1.10 -4.47
N LYS A 149 11.47 -1.64 -5.68
CA LYS A 149 10.64 -1.09 -6.74
C LYS A 149 9.19 -1.52 -6.57
N TRP A 150 8.30 -0.57 -6.27
CA TRP A 150 6.83 -0.71 -6.26
C TRP A 150 6.16 0.32 -7.15
N ASN A 151 4.89 0.16 -7.39
CA ASN A 151 3.97 1.13 -7.97
C ASN A 151 2.80 1.34 -6.99
N PRO A 152 2.69 2.53 -6.38
CA PRO A 152 3.52 3.74 -6.52
C PRO A 152 4.96 3.55 -6.04
N ALA A 153 5.87 4.34 -6.61
CA ALA A 153 7.28 4.32 -6.23
C ALA A 153 7.48 4.75 -4.77
N ILE A 154 8.55 4.25 -4.12
CA ILE A 154 9.07 4.83 -2.88
C ILE A 154 9.50 6.27 -3.18
N LYS A 155 9.05 7.22 -2.37
CA LYS A 155 9.24 8.66 -2.56
C LYS A 155 10.31 9.24 -1.62
N ALA A 156 10.45 10.56 -1.63
CA ALA A 156 11.40 11.27 -0.80
C ALA A 156 11.18 11.04 0.70
N GLU A 157 12.23 11.28 1.50
CA GLU A 157 12.14 11.20 2.95
C GLU A 157 11.07 12.13 3.54
N SER A 158 10.83 13.31 2.93
CA SER A 158 9.75 14.21 3.34
C SER A 158 8.37 13.56 3.19
N ASP A 159 8.13 12.85 2.07
CA ASP A 159 6.87 12.10 1.88
C ASP A 159 6.72 11.01 2.94
N ARG A 160 7.77 10.23 3.19
CA ARG A 160 7.78 9.19 4.23
C ARG A 160 7.43 9.76 5.61
N GLN A 161 8.03 10.88 6.01
CA GLN A 161 7.73 11.53 7.29
C GLN A 161 6.28 12.04 7.35
N ALA A 162 5.78 12.66 6.29
CA ALA A 162 4.39 13.12 6.22
C ALA A 162 3.40 11.96 6.31
N LEU A 163 3.69 10.79 5.72
CA LEU A 163 2.87 9.59 5.85
C LEU A 163 2.88 9.03 7.28
N ILE A 164 4.03 9.02 7.96
CA ILE A 164 4.13 8.64 9.38
C ILE A 164 3.25 9.56 10.24
N GLU A 165 3.35 10.87 10.05
CA GLU A 165 2.52 11.87 10.73
C GLU A 165 1.02 11.67 10.43
N ALA A 166 0.68 11.31 9.21
CA ALA A 166 -0.70 11.03 8.80
C ALA A 166 -1.26 9.76 9.46
N VAL A 167 -0.44 8.73 9.70
CA VAL A 167 -0.82 7.56 10.51
C VAL A 167 -1.06 7.95 11.96
N ILE A 168 -0.13 8.72 12.55
CA ILE A 168 -0.21 9.16 13.96
C ILE A 168 -1.47 10.00 14.18
N SER A 169 -1.72 10.98 13.32
CA SER A 169 -2.87 11.90 13.40
C SER A 169 -4.21 11.24 13.03
N GLY A 170 -4.21 10.03 12.44
CA GLY A 170 -5.41 9.32 12.01
C GLY A 170 -5.98 9.79 10.66
N LYS A 171 -5.22 10.55 9.87
CA LYS A 171 -5.58 10.87 8.47
C LYS A 171 -5.48 9.62 7.58
N ILE A 172 -4.52 8.74 7.83
CA ILE A 172 -4.45 7.42 7.21
C ILE A 172 -5.28 6.45 8.03
N ASP A 173 -6.14 5.71 7.33
CA ASP A 173 -7.11 4.81 7.95
C ASP A 173 -6.55 3.42 8.20
N VAL A 174 -5.80 2.86 7.27
CA VAL A 174 -5.30 1.47 7.29
C VAL A 174 -3.81 1.43 6.96
N ILE A 175 -3.09 0.46 7.54
CA ILE A 175 -1.75 0.05 7.12
C ILE A 175 -1.86 -1.29 6.42
N ALA A 176 -1.40 -1.33 5.16
CA ALA A 176 -1.46 -2.49 4.27
C ALA A 176 -0.07 -2.96 3.82
N THR A 177 -0.02 -3.95 2.95
CA THR A 177 1.24 -4.54 2.49
C THR A 177 1.53 -4.33 1.01
N ASP A 178 0.52 -4.30 0.17
CA ASP A 178 0.69 -4.44 -1.28
C ASP A 178 1.64 -5.60 -1.62
N HIS A 179 1.39 -6.76 -0.98
CA HIS A 179 2.19 -7.98 -1.16
C HIS A 179 2.07 -8.49 -2.61
N ALA A 180 3.08 -8.20 -3.42
CA ALA A 180 3.14 -8.56 -4.84
C ALA A 180 4.51 -9.19 -5.15
N PRO A 181 4.74 -10.46 -4.73
CA PRO A 181 6.02 -11.12 -4.89
C PRO A 181 6.32 -11.43 -6.36
N HIS A 182 7.56 -11.20 -6.73
CA HIS A 182 8.16 -11.57 -8.02
C HIS A 182 9.41 -12.39 -7.77
N LEU A 183 9.80 -13.24 -8.70
CA LEU A 183 11.07 -13.93 -8.62
C LEU A 183 12.23 -12.93 -8.71
N LEU A 184 13.35 -13.22 -8.03
CA LEU A 184 14.47 -12.28 -7.98
C LEU A 184 14.99 -11.92 -9.39
N ARG A 185 14.99 -12.88 -10.33
CA ARG A 185 15.35 -12.67 -11.73
C ARG A 185 14.44 -11.64 -12.45
N GLU A 186 13.18 -11.52 -12.02
CA GLU A 186 12.24 -10.55 -12.58
C GLU A 186 12.48 -9.12 -12.04
N LYS A 187 13.26 -9.01 -10.98
CA LYS A 187 13.72 -7.74 -10.40
C LYS A 187 15.00 -7.21 -11.05
N GLU A 188 15.55 -7.90 -12.04
CA GLU A 188 16.77 -7.51 -12.74
C GLU A 188 16.52 -6.53 -13.88
N GLY A 189 17.57 -5.81 -14.30
CA GLY A 189 17.55 -4.85 -15.40
C GLY A 189 17.27 -3.42 -14.97
N SER A 190 16.99 -2.57 -15.97
CA SER A 190 16.69 -1.14 -15.75
C SER A 190 15.36 -0.94 -15.01
N CYS A 191 15.14 0.27 -14.54
CA CYS A 191 13.90 0.61 -13.85
C CYS A 191 12.64 0.44 -14.73
N LEU A 192 12.79 0.39 -16.06
CA LEU A 192 11.68 0.15 -16.99
C LEU A 192 11.38 -1.35 -17.19
N LYS A 193 12.39 -2.21 -17.01
CA LYS A 193 12.30 -3.67 -17.25
C LYS A 193 11.96 -4.45 -15.99
N ALA A 194 12.59 -4.10 -14.87
CA ALA A 194 12.41 -4.80 -13.61
C ALA A 194 10.93 -4.75 -13.16
N ALA A 195 10.41 -5.87 -12.69
CA ALA A 195 9.04 -5.97 -12.17
C ALA A 195 8.83 -5.05 -10.95
N SER A 196 7.65 -4.44 -10.84
CA SER A 196 7.23 -3.65 -9.68
C SER A 196 6.44 -4.53 -8.72
N GLY A 197 6.75 -4.47 -7.43
CA GLY A 197 6.19 -5.29 -6.37
C GLY A 197 7.26 -6.08 -5.64
N GLY A 198 6.97 -6.47 -4.42
CA GLY A 198 7.85 -7.26 -3.58
C GLY A 198 7.10 -8.02 -2.48
N PRO A 199 7.75 -9.01 -1.85
CA PRO A 199 7.15 -9.78 -0.77
C PRO A 199 7.18 -8.98 0.54
N LEU A 200 6.03 -8.85 1.22
CA LEU A 200 5.91 -8.06 2.45
C LEU A 200 5.13 -8.72 3.58
N VAL A 201 4.21 -9.66 3.30
CA VAL A 201 3.25 -10.13 4.30
C VAL A 201 3.92 -10.73 5.55
N GLN A 202 5.01 -11.47 5.41
CA GLN A 202 5.76 -12.06 6.53
C GLN A 202 6.37 -10.98 7.45
N HIS A 203 6.85 -9.89 6.87
CA HIS A 203 7.63 -8.88 7.59
C HIS A 203 6.83 -7.65 7.98
N SER A 204 5.57 -7.52 7.53
CA SER A 204 4.76 -6.32 7.76
C SER A 204 4.55 -6.02 9.25
N LEU A 205 4.08 -7.01 10.02
CA LEU A 205 3.82 -6.85 11.45
C LEU A 205 5.11 -6.55 12.23
N VAL A 206 6.17 -7.33 12.02
CA VAL A 206 7.43 -7.14 12.75
C VAL A 206 8.09 -5.80 12.42
N THR A 207 7.91 -5.28 11.20
CA THR A 207 8.37 -3.95 10.81
C THR A 207 7.61 -2.87 11.58
N MET A 208 6.28 -2.93 11.63
CA MET A 208 5.47 -1.95 12.36
C MET A 208 5.71 -2.01 13.86
N LEU A 209 5.88 -3.21 14.43
CA LEU A 209 6.27 -3.38 15.83
C LEU A 209 7.68 -2.83 16.12
N GLN A 210 8.62 -2.97 15.17
CA GLN A 210 9.93 -2.35 15.29
C GLN A 210 9.84 -0.82 15.28
N MET A 211 9.00 -0.23 14.43
CA MET A 211 8.75 1.21 14.41
C MET A 211 8.10 1.67 15.72
N ALA A 212 7.20 0.88 16.30
CA ALA A 212 6.63 1.16 17.62
C ALA A 212 7.69 1.09 18.71
N LYS A 213 8.56 0.08 18.72
CA LYS A 213 9.69 -0.06 19.65
C LYS A 213 10.66 1.13 19.56
N ASN A 214 10.83 1.68 18.37
CA ASN A 214 11.64 2.88 18.12
C ASN A 214 10.92 4.20 18.51
N GLY A 215 9.70 4.13 19.06
CA GLY A 215 8.93 5.29 19.50
C GLY A 215 8.23 6.08 18.41
N ILE A 216 8.18 5.56 17.17
CA ILE A 216 7.50 6.21 16.03
C ILE A 216 5.98 6.08 16.17
N PHE A 217 5.48 4.90 16.56
CA PHE A 217 4.07 4.62 16.80
C PHE A 217 3.86 4.09 18.21
N THR A 218 2.62 4.15 18.73
CA THR A 218 2.24 3.34 19.85
C THR A 218 1.83 1.94 19.39
N LEU A 219 1.89 0.96 20.29
CA LEU A 219 1.43 -0.40 19.98
C LEU A 219 -0.05 -0.43 19.62
N GLU A 220 -0.87 0.36 20.34
CA GLU A 220 -2.30 0.51 20.08
C GLU A 220 -2.54 1.06 18.67
N LYS A 221 -1.70 2.00 18.19
CA LYS A 221 -1.81 2.54 16.84
C LYS A 221 -1.52 1.45 15.77
N VAL A 222 -0.54 0.61 16.00
CA VAL A 222 -0.25 -0.53 15.12
C VAL A 222 -1.44 -1.49 15.07
N VAL A 223 -2.00 -1.86 16.23
CA VAL A 223 -3.17 -2.75 16.31
C VAL A 223 -4.41 -2.09 15.68
N GLU A 224 -4.65 -0.81 15.95
CA GLU A 224 -5.74 -0.05 15.32
C GLU A 224 -5.66 -0.14 13.78
N LYS A 225 -4.49 0.16 13.22
CA LYS A 225 -4.32 0.32 11.76
C LYS A 225 -4.15 -1.00 11.00
N MET A 226 -3.68 -2.06 11.64
CA MET A 226 -3.44 -3.36 11.01
C MET A 226 -4.49 -4.43 11.33
N CYS A 227 -5.28 -4.27 12.40
CA CYS A 227 -6.28 -5.25 12.82
C CYS A 227 -7.70 -4.69 12.82
N HIS A 228 -7.95 -3.64 13.63
CA HIS A 228 -9.29 -3.09 13.80
C HIS A 228 -9.81 -2.42 12.52
N ALA A 229 -9.04 -1.49 11.98
CA ALA A 229 -9.44 -0.68 10.84
C ALA A 229 -9.68 -1.52 9.55
N PRO A 230 -8.82 -2.49 9.18
CA PRO A 230 -9.12 -3.38 8.04
C PRO A 230 -10.40 -4.18 8.23
N ALA A 231 -10.64 -4.71 9.44
CA ALA A 231 -11.85 -5.48 9.72
C ALA A 231 -13.13 -4.62 9.60
N GLU A 232 -13.10 -3.39 10.09
CA GLU A 232 -14.22 -2.44 9.97
C GLU A 232 -14.44 -2.00 8.51
N LEU A 233 -13.36 -1.62 7.81
CA LEU A 233 -13.40 -1.14 6.43
C LEU A 233 -14.01 -2.17 5.47
N TYR A 234 -13.49 -3.40 5.54
CA TYR A 234 -13.88 -4.49 4.66
C TYR A 234 -15.03 -5.32 5.21
N ARG A 235 -15.60 -4.96 6.37
CA ARG A 235 -16.74 -5.63 7.03
C ARG A 235 -16.45 -7.11 7.28
N VAL A 236 -15.27 -7.42 7.77
CA VAL A 236 -14.87 -8.79 8.12
C VAL A 236 -15.54 -9.16 9.44
N GLU A 237 -16.49 -10.07 9.37
CA GLU A 237 -17.31 -10.43 10.53
C GLU A 237 -16.50 -11.15 11.62
N LYS A 238 -16.70 -10.72 12.87
CA LYS A 238 -16.16 -11.36 14.08
C LYS A 238 -14.64 -11.55 14.07
N ARG A 239 -13.90 -10.68 13.39
CA ARG A 239 -12.43 -10.68 13.31
C ARG A 239 -11.87 -9.28 13.60
N GLY A 240 -10.57 -9.16 13.74
CA GLY A 240 -9.85 -7.89 13.98
C GLY A 240 -9.90 -7.39 15.42
N PHE A 241 -10.66 -8.04 16.32
CA PHE A 241 -10.80 -7.67 17.73
C PHE A 241 -10.77 -8.91 18.61
N ILE A 242 -10.18 -8.79 19.82
CA ILE A 242 -10.26 -9.82 20.84
C ILE A 242 -11.52 -9.56 21.67
N ARG A 243 -12.61 -10.28 21.37
CA ARG A 243 -13.91 -10.13 22.02
C ARG A 243 -14.61 -11.49 22.17
N PRO A 244 -15.44 -11.71 23.23
CA PRO A 244 -16.27 -12.90 23.31
C PRO A 244 -17.15 -13.10 22.07
N GLY A 245 -17.16 -14.30 21.49
CA GLY A 245 -17.91 -14.64 20.27
C GLY A 245 -17.24 -14.28 18.95
N TYR A 246 -16.04 -13.73 18.99
CA TYR A 246 -15.17 -13.49 17.80
C TYR A 246 -14.30 -14.73 17.55
N PHE A 247 -13.88 -14.89 16.31
CA PHE A 247 -12.88 -15.92 15.96
C PHE A 247 -11.55 -15.63 16.64
N ALA A 248 -10.87 -16.68 17.08
CA ALA A 248 -9.56 -16.58 17.74
C ALA A 248 -8.43 -16.53 16.70
N ASP A 249 -8.50 -15.56 15.76
CA ASP A 249 -7.38 -15.23 14.89
C ASP A 249 -6.41 -14.37 15.70
N LEU A 250 -5.40 -15.01 16.26
CA LEU A 250 -4.50 -14.41 17.24
C LEU A 250 -3.04 -14.55 16.80
N VAL A 251 -2.25 -13.56 17.17
CA VAL A 251 -0.79 -13.59 17.00
C VAL A 251 -0.14 -13.36 18.36
N LEU A 252 0.75 -14.28 18.74
CA LEU A 252 1.62 -14.13 19.91
C LEU A 252 2.97 -13.60 19.47
N VAL A 253 3.39 -12.49 20.08
CA VAL A 253 4.66 -11.80 19.75
C VAL A 253 5.55 -11.76 20.99
N ASP A 254 6.81 -12.15 20.86
CA ASP A 254 7.86 -11.84 21.84
C ASP A 254 8.48 -10.47 21.51
N PRO A 255 8.28 -9.44 22.34
CA PRO A 255 8.79 -8.10 22.09
C PRO A 255 10.29 -7.94 22.37
N ASN A 256 10.97 -8.96 22.87
CA ASN A 256 12.37 -8.91 23.30
C ASN A 256 13.29 -9.80 22.48
N LYS A 257 12.75 -10.78 21.75
CA LYS A 257 13.53 -11.70 20.92
C LYS A 257 14.03 -10.97 19.67
N SER A 258 15.34 -11.05 19.43
CA SER A 258 15.95 -10.46 18.22
C SER A 258 16.35 -11.51 17.21
N TRP A 259 16.23 -11.18 15.95
CA TRP A 259 16.60 -12.01 14.82
C TRP A 259 16.94 -11.16 13.60
N THR A 260 17.67 -11.72 12.66
CA THR A 260 18.04 -11.06 11.39
C THR A 260 17.34 -11.78 10.24
N VAL A 261 16.77 -11.02 9.32
CA VAL A 261 16.18 -11.60 8.10
C VAL A 261 17.29 -12.16 7.22
N THR A 262 17.25 -13.45 6.98
CA THR A 262 18.18 -14.19 6.11
C THR A 262 17.41 -15.07 5.15
N THR A 263 18.05 -15.56 4.11
CA THR A 263 17.43 -16.50 3.16
C THR A 263 16.83 -17.73 3.85
N ASP A 264 17.44 -18.21 4.95
CA ASP A 264 17.02 -19.42 5.66
C ASP A 264 15.71 -19.25 6.45
N ASN A 265 15.32 -18.01 6.76
CA ASN A 265 14.09 -17.73 7.52
C ASN A 265 13.01 -17.00 6.70
N ILE A 266 13.21 -16.88 5.38
CA ILE A 266 12.21 -16.34 4.45
C ILE A 266 11.23 -17.46 4.07
N LEU A 267 9.93 -17.18 4.30
CA LEU A 267 8.84 -18.12 4.04
C LEU A 267 8.17 -17.89 2.66
N TYR A 268 8.57 -16.85 1.94
CA TYR A 268 8.03 -16.56 0.62
C TYR A 268 8.52 -17.55 -0.42
N PHE A 269 7.62 -18.01 -1.28
CA PHE A 269 8.01 -18.88 -2.41
C PHE A 269 9.05 -18.24 -3.34
N CYS A 270 9.07 -16.91 -3.46
CA CYS A 270 10.05 -16.17 -4.25
C CYS A 270 11.47 -16.16 -3.66
N GLY A 271 11.68 -16.62 -2.41
CA GLY A 271 12.96 -16.87 -1.78
C GLY A 271 13.79 -15.63 -1.41
N TRP A 272 13.19 -14.43 -1.38
CA TRP A 272 13.88 -13.19 -1.01
C TRP A 272 12.96 -12.22 -0.27
N SER A 273 13.55 -11.22 0.38
CA SER A 273 12.81 -10.14 1.04
C SER A 273 13.53 -8.79 0.86
N PRO A 274 12.80 -7.66 0.75
CA PRO A 274 13.42 -6.33 0.80
C PRO A 274 14.03 -6.02 2.17
N PHE A 275 13.70 -6.78 3.21
CA PHE A 275 14.23 -6.64 4.56
C PHE A 275 15.44 -7.53 4.84
N GLU A 276 15.97 -8.26 3.86
CA GLU A 276 17.13 -9.13 4.03
C GLU A 276 18.32 -8.35 4.62
N GLY A 277 18.93 -8.91 5.67
CA GLY A 277 19.96 -8.25 6.48
C GLY A 277 19.43 -7.32 7.58
N THR A 278 18.13 -7.03 7.62
CA THR A 278 17.51 -6.22 8.69
C THR A 278 17.41 -7.04 9.98
N ARG A 279 17.83 -6.44 11.10
CA ARG A 279 17.66 -7.03 12.43
C ARG A 279 16.40 -6.43 13.08
N PHE A 280 15.46 -7.32 13.42
CA PHE A 280 14.28 -6.99 14.20
C PHE A 280 14.46 -7.37 15.67
N TYR A 281 13.86 -6.61 16.58
CA TYR A 281 13.87 -6.82 18.03
C TYR A 281 12.47 -7.14 18.55
N ASN A 282 11.74 -7.93 17.80
CA ASN A 282 10.46 -8.55 18.10
C ASN A 282 10.30 -9.77 17.21
N PHE A 283 9.53 -10.76 17.64
CA PHE A 283 9.38 -12.02 16.91
C PHE A 283 7.96 -12.57 17.03
N VAL A 284 7.38 -13.02 15.93
CA VAL A 284 6.09 -13.74 15.95
C VAL A 284 6.36 -15.19 16.35
N GLU A 285 5.92 -15.56 17.54
CA GLU A 285 6.08 -16.92 18.07
C GLU A 285 5.03 -17.88 17.54
N THR A 286 3.78 -17.45 17.46
CA THR A 286 2.67 -18.29 17.04
C THR A 286 1.55 -17.47 16.43
N THR A 287 0.92 -18.03 15.40
CA THR A 287 -0.31 -17.51 14.81
C THR A 287 -1.39 -18.57 14.86
N TRP A 288 -2.58 -18.22 15.38
CA TRP A 288 -3.77 -19.04 15.35
C TRP A 288 -4.75 -18.46 14.35
N VAL A 289 -5.34 -19.33 13.54
CA VAL A 289 -6.37 -18.99 12.54
C VAL A 289 -7.49 -20.01 12.63
N ASN A 290 -8.76 -19.54 12.67
CA ASN A 290 -9.96 -20.37 12.65
C ASN A 290 -10.55 -20.47 11.25
#